data_343c21357947e7af41275fa5650529bb
#
_entry.id   343c21357947e7af41275fa5650529bb
#
_cell.length_a   1.000
_cell.length_b   1.000
_cell.length_c   1.000
_cell.angle_alpha   90.00
_cell.angle_beta   90.00
_cell.angle_gamma   90.00
#
_symmetry.space_group_name_H-M   'P 1'
#
loop_
_entity.id
_entity.type
_entity.pdbx_description
1 polymer ?
#
loop_
_entity_poly.entity_id
_entity_poly.type
_entity_poly.pdbx_seq_one_letter_code
_entity_poly.pdbx_strand_id
1 'polypeptide(L)'
;MTTTLIILVITVALFIWGRVRVDIVALTALAALLVLGILTPAEALAGFSSPIVIMMIGLFVVGGAIMQTGLAKLTGNKLMALSRGNETITFLLVMLVTSFIGAFVSNTGTVALMMPIIMSIAAGSGMQSSRFLMPLAFAGSLGGMLTLIGTPPNLVIDEVLTEGG
;
A
#
# COMPACT_ATOMS: atom_id res chain seq x y z
N MET A 1 4.29 31.98 5.16
CA MET A 1 3.07 31.18 5.39
C MET A 1 2.10 31.22 4.20
N THR A 2 1.68 32.38 3.69
CA THR A 2 0.72 32.48 2.58
C THR A 2 1.22 31.76 1.31
N THR A 3 2.49 31.95 0.94
CA THR A 3 3.10 31.31 -0.27
C THR A 3 3.13 29.80 -0.15
N THR A 4 3.45 29.27 1.04
CA THR A 4 3.46 27.82 1.30
C THR A 4 2.06 27.22 1.16
N LEU A 5 1.03 27.91 1.68
CA LEU A 5 -0.37 27.50 1.54
C LEU A 5 -0.83 27.50 0.08
N ILE A 6 -0.44 28.50 -0.71
CA ILE A 6 -0.76 28.57 -2.14
C ILE A 6 -0.15 27.39 -2.88
N ILE A 7 1.14 27.11 -2.65
CA ILE A 7 1.83 25.95 -3.28
C ILE A 7 1.12 24.66 -2.87
N LEU A 8 0.77 24.48 -1.61
CA LEU A 8 0.08 23.29 -1.12
C LEU A 8 -1.28 23.13 -1.80
N VAL A 9 -2.09 24.18 -1.89
CA VAL A 9 -3.40 24.15 -2.55
C VAL A 9 -3.25 23.79 -4.03
N ILE A 10 -2.28 24.40 -4.73
CA ILE A 10 -2.00 24.08 -6.15
C ILE A 10 -1.58 22.62 -6.30
N THR A 11 -0.71 22.13 -5.43
CA THR A 11 -0.24 20.74 -5.44
C THR A 11 -1.40 19.76 -5.25
N VAL A 12 -2.27 20.01 -4.28
CA VAL A 12 -3.47 19.20 -4.04
C VAL A 12 -4.43 19.25 -5.24
N ALA A 13 -4.64 20.43 -5.81
CA ALA A 13 -5.49 20.58 -7.00
C ALA A 13 -4.93 19.81 -8.21
N LEU A 14 -3.60 19.80 -8.40
CA LEU A 14 -2.95 19.02 -9.46
C LEU A 14 -3.06 17.51 -9.22
N PHE A 15 -2.99 17.06 -7.96
CA PHE A 15 -3.21 15.65 -7.60
C PHE A 15 -4.65 15.21 -7.91
N ILE A 16 -5.64 16.04 -7.58
CA ILE A 16 -7.06 15.76 -7.87
C ILE A 16 -7.31 15.77 -9.37
N TRP A 17 -6.66 16.67 -10.12
CA TRP A 17 -6.82 16.74 -11.58
C TRP A 17 -6.31 15.50 -12.31
N GLY A 18 -5.31 14.78 -11.74
CA GLY A 18 -4.90 13.44 -12.18
C GLY A 18 -4.27 13.35 -13.58
N ARG A 19 -4.06 14.48 -14.27
CA ARG A 19 -3.46 14.49 -15.63
C ARG A 19 -1.93 14.45 -15.62
N VAL A 20 -1.32 14.86 -14.54
CA VAL A 20 0.14 14.89 -14.37
C VAL A 20 0.52 13.78 -13.40
N ARG A 21 1.66 13.12 -13.64
CA ARG A 21 2.16 12.08 -12.73
C ARG A 21 2.44 12.68 -11.36
N VAL A 22 2.05 11.95 -10.32
CA VAL A 22 2.13 12.37 -8.91
C VAL A 22 3.57 12.73 -8.50
N ASP A 23 4.54 11.95 -8.97
CA ASP A 23 5.98 12.17 -8.74
C ASP A 23 6.44 13.52 -9.31
N ILE A 24 6.03 13.90 -10.52
CA ILE A 24 6.38 15.18 -11.14
C ILE A 24 5.77 16.34 -10.34
N VAL A 25 4.51 16.23 -9.96
CA VAL A 25 3.82 17.25 -9.14
C VAL A 25 4.55 17.44 -7.80
N ALA A 26 4.90 16.35 -7.12
CA ALA A 26 5.61 16.41 -5.84
C ALA A 26 7.00 17.05 -5.98
N LEU A 27 7.79 16.64 -7.00
CA LEU A 27 9.12 17.21 -7.23
C LEU A 27 9.08 18.68 -7.65
N THR A 28 8.08 19.09 -8.46
CA THR A 28 7.92 20.50 -8.84
C THR A 28 7.51 21.37 -7.66
N ALA A 29 6.65 20.85 -6.76
CA ALA A 29 6.29 21.54 -5.53
C ALA A 29 7.51 21.72 -4.61
N LEU A 30 8.33 20.68 -4.44
CA LEU A 30 9.57 20.74 -3.68
C LEU A 30 10.55 21.75 -4.27
N ALA A 31 10.75 21.71 -5.59
CA ALA A 31 11.62 22.66 -6.30
C ALA A 31 11.12 24.11 -6.14
N ALA A 32 9.82 24.34 -6.20
CA ALA A 32 9.23 25.66 -5.99
C ALA A 32 9.49 26.19 -4.58
N LEU A 33 9.33 25.35 -3.54
CA LEU A 33 9.62 25.72 -2.15
C LEU A 33 11.11 26.07 -1.96
N LEU A 34 12.00 25.36 -2.64
CA LEU A 34 13.45 25.58 -2.58
C LEU A 34 13.86 26.88 -3.30
N VAL A 35 13.34 27.10 -4.51
CA VAL A 35 13.64 28.30 -5.32
C VAL A 35 13.10 29.58 -4.65
N LEU A 36 11.96 29.49 -4.00
CA LEU A 36 11.36 30.59 -3.24
C LEU A 36 12.05 30.82 -1.88
N GLY A 37 13.06 30.05 -1.53
CA GLY A 37 13.81 30.18 -0.28
C GLY A 37 13.01 29.86 0.97
N ILE A 38 11.89 29.12 0.83
CA ILE A 38 11.05 28.67 1.95
C ILE A 38 11.71 27.50 2.67
N LEU A 39 12.39 26.62 1.90
CA LEU A 39 13.18 25.51 2.39
C LEU A 39 14.64 25.69 2.05
N THR A 40 15.52 25.32 2.95
CA THR A 40 16.95 25.17 2.67
C THR A 40 17.20 23.87 1.88
N PRO A 41 18.31 23.76 1.13
CA PRO A 41 18.66 22.50 0.46
C PRO A 41 18.73 21.29 1.39
N ALA A 42 19.20 21.48 2.62
CA ALA A 42 19.26 20.42 3.63
C ALA A 42 17.87 19.96 4.05
N GLU A 43 16.94 20.87 4.31
CA GLU A 43 15.55 20.54 4.65
C GLU A 43 14.80 19.89 3.48
N ALA A 44 15.01 20.37 2.25
CA ALA A 44 14.40 19.79 1.06
C ALA A 44 14.86 18.33 0.82
N LEU A 45 16.11 18.02 1.13
CA LEU A 45 16.67 16.68 0.96
C LEU A 45 16.47 15.78 2.18
N ALA A 46 16.18 16.32 3.36
CA ALA A 46 15.98 15.56 4.59
C ALA A 46 14.87 14.49 4.44
N GLY A 47 13.79 14.81 3.69
CA GLY A 47 12.73 13.87 3.41
C GLY A 47 13.19 12.60 2.68
N PHE A 48 14.20 12.68 1.81
CA PHE A 48 14.73 11.52 1.08
C PHE A 48 15.63 10.62 1.94
N SER A 49 16.21 11.15 3.01
CA SER A 49 17.04 10.42 3.97
C SER A 49 16.30 10.08 5.26
N SER A 50 15.00 10.33 5.34
CA SER A 50 14.17 9.93 6.47
C SER A 50 14.24 8.41 6.69
N PRO A 51 14.40 7.94 7.93
CA PRO A 51 14.36 6.52 8.28
C PRO A 51 13.13 5.81 7.75
N ILE A 52 11.98 6.50 7.69
CA ILE A 52 10.72 5.98 7.16
C ILE A 52 10.82 5.68 5.65
N VAL A 53 11.39 6.58 4.86
CA VAL A 53 11.58 6.37 3.41
C VAL A 53 12.49 5.17 3.17
N ILE A 54 13.58 5.05 3.93
CA ILE A 54 14.50 3.90 3.84
C ILE A 54 13.78 2.60 4.22
N MET A 55 12.98 2.62 5.28
CA MET A 55 12.18 1.46 5.69
C MET A 55 11.13 1.08 4.65
N MET A 56 10.43 2.05 4.04
CA MET A 56 9.48 1.79 2.95
C MET A 56 10.15 1.15 1.74
N ILE A 57 11.33 1.62 1.35
CA ILE A 57 12.11 1.00 0.26
C ILE A 57 12.42 -0.46 0.59
N GLY A 58 12.91 -0.73 1.80
CA GLY A 58 13.16 -2.09 2.28
C GLY A 58 11.92 -2.99 2.22
N LEU A 59 10.78 -2.47 2.66
CA LEU A 59 9.51 -3.20 2.61
C LEU A 59 9.04 -3.50 1.18
N PHE A 60 9.23 -2.58 0.24
CA PHE A 60 8.90 -2.84 -1.16
C PHE A 60 9.80 -3.92 -1.77
N VAL A 61 11.09 -3.94 -1.41
CA VAL A 61 12.01 -5.00 -1.85
C VAL A 61 11.59 -6.36 -1.29
N VAL A 62 11.31 -6.45 0.01
CA VAL A 62 10.84 -7.69 0.66
C VAL A 62 9.50 -8.13 0.10
N GLY A 63 8.54 -7.21 -0.06
CA GLY A 63 7.23 -7.48 -0.67
C GLY A 63 7.38 -8.02 -2.11
N GLY A 64 8.25 -7.41 -2.92
CA GLY A 64 8.57 -7.88 -4.25
C GLY A 64 9.16 -9.30 -4.26
N ALA A 65 10.06 -9.61 -3.32
CA ALA A 65 10.63 -10.94 -3.16
C ALA A 65 9.57 -12.00 -2.81
N ILE A 66 8.63 -11.69 -1.92
CA ILE A 66 7.49 -12.57 -1.58
C ILE A 66 6.64 -12.87 -2.82
N MET A 67 6.42 -11.88 -3.68
CA MET A 67 5.68 -12.08 -4.93
C MET A 67 6.44 -13.00 -5.91
N GLN A 68 7.76 -12.85 -6.02
CA GLN A 68 8.58 -13.60 -6.98
C GLN A 68 8.88 -15.04 -6.51
N THR A 69 8.94 -15.32 -5.23
CA THR A 69 9.24 -16.65 -4.68
C THR A 69 8.10 -17.67 -4.80
N GLY A 70 6.92 -17.23 -5.24
CA GLY A 70 5.75 -18.10 -5.38
C GLY A 70 5.12 -18.53 -4.05
N LEU A 71 5.54 -17.97 -2.93
CA LEU A 71 4.94 -18.20 -1.59
C LEU A 71 3.43 -17.99 -1.60
N ALA A 72 2.96 -17.00 -2.35
CA ALA A 72 1.56 -16.73 -2.53
C ALA A 72 0.79 -17.90 -3.16
N LYS A 73 1.37 -18.54 -4.18
CA LYS A 73 0.76 -19.70 -4.85
C LYS A 73 0.70 -20.93 -3.94
N LEU A 74 1.76 -21.14 -3.14
CA LEU A 74 1.79 -22.19 -2.13
C LEU A 74 0.71 -21.99 -1.06
N THR A 75 0.52 -20.76 -0.63
CA THR A 75 -0.51 -20.37 0.34
C THR A 75 -1.91 -20.62 -0.22
N GLY A 76 -2.18 -20.21 -1.47
CA GLY A 76 -3.45 -20.44 -2.16
C GLY A 76 -3.82 -21.92 -2.26
N ASN A 77 -2.87 -22.77 -2.64
CA ASN A 77 -3.09 -24.21 -2.74
C ASN A 77 -3.41 -24.85 -1.37
N LYS A 78 -2.72 -24.43 -0.30
CA LYS A 78 -3.02 -24.88 1.05
C LYS A 78 -4.40 -24.42 1.53
N LEU A 79 -4.79 -23.20 1.17
CA LEU A 79 -6.12 -22.66 1.49
C LEU A 79 -7.23 -23.49 0.84
N MET A 80 -7.08 -23.86 -0.43
CA MET A 80 -8.03 -24.73 -1.11
C MET A 80 -8.15 -26.12 -0.43
N ALA A 81 -7.03 -26.69 -0.03
CA ALA A 81 -7.02 -27.97 0.66
C ALA A 81 -7.74 -27.89 2.04
N LEU A 82 -7.59 -26.76 2.77
CA LEU A 82 -8.24 -26.57 4.07
C LEU A 82 -9.74 -26.30 3.96
N SER A 83 -10.18 -25.63 2.90
CA SER A 83 -11.58 -25.23 2.72
C SER A 83 -12.52 -26.39 2.35
N ARG A 84 -11.98 -27.52 1.92
CA ARG A 84 -12.73 -28.73 1.52
C ARG A 84 -13.86 -28.45 0.51
N GLY A 85 -13.76 -27.40 -0.29
CA GLY A 85 -14.77 -27.02 -1.27
C GLY A 85 -15.96 -26.25 -0.72
N ASN A 86 -15.96 -25.87 0.56
CA ASN A 86 -17.00 -25.02 1.13
C ASN A 86 -16.74 -23.54 0.81
N GLU A 87 -17.67 -22.90 0.06
CA GLU A 87 -17.53 -21.51 -0.40
C GLU A 87 -17.33 -20.52 0.76
N THR A 88 -18.10 -20.67 1.84
CA THR A 88 -18.02 -19.79 3.01
C THR A 88 -16.68 -19.91 3.74
N ILE A 89 -16.19 -21.14 3.89
CA ILE A 89 -14.89 -21.39 4.54
C ILE A 89 -13.77 -20.85 3.66
N THR A 90 -13.83 -21.07 2.34
CA THR A 90 -12.87 -20.53 1.38
C THR A 90 -12.83 -19.00 1.47
N PHE A 91 -14.01 -18.37 1.49
CA PHE A 91 -14.15 -16.92 1.61
C PHE A 91 -13.48 -16.40 2.90
N LEU A 92 -13.82 -16.94 4.05
CA LEU A 92 -13.25 -16.52 5.33
C LEU A 92 -11.74 -16.72 5.39
N LEU A 93 -11.25 -17.87 4.94
CA LEU A 93 -9.81 -18.15 4.90
C LEU A 93 -9.06 -17.18 3.97
N VAL A 94 -9.59 -16.90 2.79
CA VAL A 94 -9.02 -15.95 1.83
C VAL A 94 -8.95 -14.56 2.46
N MET A 95 -10.05 -14.10 3.10
CA MET A 95 -10.07 -12.79 3.75
C MET A 95 -9.06 -12.69 4.89
N LEU A 96 -8.99 -13.72 5.74
CA LEU A 96 -8.08 -13.77 6.88
C LEU A 96 -6.60 -13.76 6.41
N VAL A 97 -6.26 -14.59 5.43
CA VAL A 97 -4.90 -14.63 4.88
C VAL A 97 -4.55 -13.34 4.17
N THR A 98 -5.50 -12.74 3.43
CA THR A 98 -5.29 -11.45 2.77
C THR A 98 -5.01 -10.35 3.80
N SER A 99 -5.80 -10.29 4.88
CA SER A 99 -5.58 -9.31 5.95
C SER A 99 -4.24 -9.54 6.65
N PHE A 100 -3.86 -10.79 6.88
CA PHE A 100 -2.58 -11.12 7.48
C PHE A 100 -1.40 -10.71 6.60
N ILE A 101 -1.47 -10.99 5.29
CA ILE A 101 -0.42 -10.55 4.34
C ILE A 101 -0.42 -9.02 4.23
N GLY A 102 -1.59 -8.38 4.18
CA GLY A 102 -1.75 -6.93 4.12
C GLY A 102 -1.18 -6.19 5.33
N ALA A 103 -1.05 -6.87 6.47
CA ALA A 103 -0.41 -6.31 7.65
C ALA A 103 1.12 -6.09 7.47
N PHE A 104 1.76 -6.81 6.55
CA PHE A 104 3.21 -6.75 6.31
C PHE A 104 3.59 -6.25 4.91
N VAL A 105 2.64 -6.27 3.97
CA VAL A 105 2.84 -5.88 2.57
C VAL A 105 1.84 -4.77 2.23
N SER A 106 2.23 -3.85 1.36
CA SER A 106 1.33 -2.75 0.95
C SER A 106 -0.02 -3.27 0.44
N ASN A 107 -1.10 -2.53 0.72
CA ASN A 107 -2.46 -2.89 0.31
C ASN A 107 -2.56 -3.24 -1.18
N THR A 108 -1.97 -2.41 -2.04
CA THR A 108 -1.97 -2.63 -3.49
C THR A 108 -1.21 -3.90 -3.87
N GLY A 109 -0.05 -4.13 -3.26
CA GLY A 109 0.74 -5.34 -3.47
C GLY A 109 -0.01 -6.59 -3.02
N THR A 110 -0.65 -6.56 -1.87
CA THR A 110 -1.45 -7.66 -1.33
C THR A 110 -2.62 -8.01 -2.24
N VAL A 111 -3.38 -7.02 -2.70
CA VAL A 111 -4.50 -7.23 -3.62
C VAL A 111 -4.02 -7.78 -4.97
N ALA A 112 -2.96 -7.20 -5.54
CA ALA A 112 -2.37 -7.67 -6.80
C ALA A 112 -1.87 -9.12 -6.72
N LEU A 113 -1.30 -9.50 -5.57
CA LEU A 113 -0.82 -10.86 -5.30
C LEU A 113 -1.97 -11.85 -5.11
N MET A 114 -3.00 -11.48 -4.38
CA MET A 114 -4.12 -12.36 -4.06
C MET A 114 -5.13 -12.50 -5.20
N MET A 115 -5.23 -11.52 -6.10
CA MET A 115 -6.17 -11.53 -7.21
C MET A 115 -6.03 -12.79 -8.11
N PRO A 116 -4.86 -13.15 -8.66
CA PRO A 116 -4.72 -14.34 -9.48
C PRO A 116 -4.98 -15.64 -8.69
N ILE A 117 -4.69 -15.65 -7.38
CA ILE A 117 -4.97 -16.80 -6.52
C ILE A 117 -6.48 -17.02 -6.40
N ILE A 118 -7.23 -15.94 -6.14
CA ILE A 118 -8.70 -15.98 -6.05
C ILE A 118 -9.31 -16.40 -7.38
N MET A 119 -8.82 -15.85 -8.49
CA MET A 119 -9.31 -16.26 -9.82
C MET A 119 -9.06 -17.75 -10.10
N SER A 120 -7.91 -18.28 -9.68
CA SER A 120 -7.60 -19.70 -9.80
C SER A 120 -8.51 -20.58 -8.91
N ILE A 121 -8.75 -20.15 -7.67
CA ILE A 121 -9.66 -20.85 -6.75
C ILE A 121 -11.09 -20.85 -7.29
N ALA A 122 -11.59 -19.72 -7.76
CA ALA A 122 -12.94 -19.60 -8.32
C ALA A 122 -13.11 -20.46 -9.58
N ALA A 123 -12.12 -20.47 -10.48
CA ALA A 123 -12.15 -21.29 -11.68
C ALA A 123 -12.14 -22.80 -11.37
N GLY A 124 -11.41 -23.23 -10.33
CA GLY A 124 -11.32 -24.64 -9.94
C GLY A 124 -12.54 -25.17 -9.17
N SER A 125 -13.31 -24.29 -8.52
CA SER A 125 -14.43 -24.65 -7.66
C SER A 125 -15.81 -24.24 -8.20
N GLY A 126 -15.86 -23.62 -9.39
CA GLY A 126 -17.11 -23.12 -9.98
C GLY A 126 -17.72 -21.90 -9.27
N MET A 127 -16.98 -21.29 -8.36
CA MET A 127 -17.40 -20.10 -7.65
C MET A 127 -17.26 -18.83 -8.50
N GLN A 128 -18.10 -17.83 -8.23
CA GLN A 128 -17.99 -16.53 -8.93
C GLN A 128 -16.86 -15.68 -8.33
N SER A 129 -15.78 -15.45 -9.08
CA SER A 129 -14.65 -14.62 -8.66
C SER A 129 -15.05 -13.19 -8.26
N SER A 130 -16.10 -12.63 -8.89
CA SER A 130 -16.62 -11.29 -8.57
C SER A 130 -17.03 -11.10 -7.11
N ARG A 131 -17.50 -12.16 -6.46
CA ARG A 131 -17.88 -12.12 -5.02
C ARG A 131 -16.69 -11.93 -4.10
N PHE A 132 -15.50 -12.29 -4.53
CA PHE A 132 -14.28 -12.22 -3.73
C PHE A 132 -13.50 -10.91 -3.95
N LEU A 133 -13.65 -10.25 -5.09
CA LEU A 133 -12.80 -9.11 -5.48
C LEU A 133 -13.02 -7.89 -4.57
N MET A 134 -14.27 -7.55 -4.28
CA MET A 134 -14.57 -6.41 -3.41
C MET A 134 -14.15 -6.67 -1.96
N PRO A 135 -14.54 -7.80 -1.33
CA PRO A 135 -14.06 -8.15 0.00
C PRO A 135 -12.54 -8.29 0.09
N LEU A 136 -11.88 -8.75 -0.99
CA LEU A 136 -10.42 -8.79 -1.08
C LEU A 136 -9.78 -7.42 -0.89
N ALA A 137 -10.31 -6.39 -1.56
CA ALA A 137 -9.82 -5.03 -1.43
C ALA A 137 -9.99 -4.50 -0.01
N PHE A 138 -11.12 -4.78 0.63
CA PHE A 138 -11.36 -4.44 2.04
C PHE A 138 -10.44 -5.21 2.99
N ALA A 139 -10.24 -6.50 2.77
CA ALA A 139 -9.35 -7.32 3.60
C ALA A 139 -7.89 -6.84 3.51
N GLY A 140 -7.42 -6.47 2.31
CA GLY A 140 -6.10 -5.88 2.12
C GLY A 140 -5.96 -4.55 2.87
N SER A 141 -6.97 -3.68 2.76
CA SER A 141 -6.96 -2.39 3.45
C SER A 141 -7.02 -2.53 4.97
N LEU A 142 -7.89 -3.42 5.48
CA LEU A 142 -7.96 -3.73 6.92
C LEU A 142 -6.65 -4.32 7.44
N GLY A 143 -6.01 -5.21 6.66
CA GLY A 143 -4.69 -5.74 6.98
C GLY A 143 -3.65 -4.63 7.14
N GLY A 144 -3.62 -3.68 6.21
CA GLY A 144 -2.71 -2.53 6.27
C GLY A 144 -2.89 -1.62 7.48
N MET A 145 -4.07 -1.64 8.12
CA MET A 145 -4.33 -0.88 9.33
C MET A 145 -3.87 -1.59 10.62
N LEU A 146 -3.57 -2.89 10.55
CA LEU A 146 -3.22 -3.70 11.73
C LEU A 146 -1.80 -3.41 12.23
N THR A 147 -0.90 -2.93 11.38
CA THR A 147 0.50 -2.67 11.74
C THR A 147 0.96 -1.33 11.21
N LEU A 148 1.97 -0.74 11.85
CA LEU A 148 2.62 0.49 11.38
C LEU A 148 3.23 0.30 9.98
N ILE A 149 3.68 -0.90 9.66
CA ILE A 149 4.38 -1.26 8.43
C ILE A 149 3.41 -1.51 7.26
N GLY A 150 2.15 -1.85 7.55
CA GLY A 150 1.16 -2.27 6.54
C GLY A 150 0.81 -1.20 5.51
N THR A 151 0.92 0.07 5.88
CA THR A 151 0.67 1.19 4.93
C THR A 151 1.52 2.41 5.29
N PRO A 152 2.12 3.09 4.27
CA PRO A 152 2.96 4.27 4.49
C PRO A 152 2.35 5.38 5.35
N PRO A 153 1.06 5.73 5.23
CA PRO A 153 0.44 6.75 6.10
C PRO A 153 0.56 6.47 7.60
N ASN A 154 0.54 5.21 8.02
CA ASN A 154 0.66 4.87 9.45
C ASN A 154 2.04 5.28 9.99
N LEU A 155 3.10 5.06 9.22
CA LEU A 155 4.46 5.44 9.58
C LEU A 155 4.64 6.97 9.66
N VAL A 156 4.05 7.70 8.71
CA VAL A 156 4.13 9.17 8.70
C VAL A 156 3.41 9.76 9.90
N ILE A 157 2.26 9.20 10.27
CA ILE A 157 1.50 9.67 11.45
C ILE A 157 2.28 9.36 12.73
N ASP A 158 2.88 8.18 12.84
CA ASP A 158 3.69 7.78 13.99
C ASP A 158 4.92 8.69 14.17
N GLU A 159 5.60 9.06 13.07
CA GLU A 159 6.73 10.01 13.10
C GLU A 159 6.29 11.38 13.63
N VAL A 160 5.20 11.93 13.09
CA VAL A 160 4.67 13.22 13.52
C VAL A 160 4.26 13.22 14.99
N LEU A 161 3.70 12.12 15.48
CA LEU A 161 3.32 11.98 16.89
C LEU A 161 4.53 11.86 17.81
N THR A 162 5.59 11.18 17.38
CA THR A 162 6.82 11.03 18.17
C THR A 162 7.70 12.27 18.17
N GLU A 163 7.70 13.07 17.10
CA GLU A 163 8.44 14.32 17.03
C GLU A 163 7.68 15.50 17.67
N GLY A 164 6.35 15.43 17.77
CA GLY A 164 5.48 16.48 18.30
C GLY A 164 5.17 16.39 19.80
N GLY A 165 5.62 15.34 20.50
CA GLY A 165 5.47 15.11 21.93
C GLY A 165 6.77 15.31 22.67
#